data_cf7b71663557dcf2e5869190ab7c48af
#
_entry.id   cf7b71663557dcf2e5869190ab7c48af
#
_cell.length_a   1.000
_cell.length_b   1.000
_cell.length_c   1.000
_cell.angle_alpha   90.00
_cell.angle_beta   90.00
_cell.angle_gamma   90.00
#
_symmetry.space_group_name_H-M   'P 1'
#
loop_
_entity.id
_entity.type
_entity.pdbx_description
1 polymer ?
#
loop_
_entity_poly.entity_id
_entity_poly.type
_entity_poly.pdbx_seq_one_letter_code
_entity_poly.pdbx_strand_id
1 'polypeptide(L)'
;VSTRRPWLLVVLATLLLATACSDGGSNPAGRSGTTASAGTSAGTATTGSTRTVSAAYANLGDSYSAGTGVRPLVEDSPLQCQRSSSNFAHVLAQRRGLALDDVSCAGATTSDFFAAQYFGVNPQLDALGEGTRIVTLMIGGNDGDIFSGTIADCGEVAADDPNGAPCRARYGDSFVRRVEANTYPALVKALHAVADRAPKARVLVVGYPWILPPTTGCYPTMRIAAGDVAYIRDLQATLNETVARAATETGATFVDMSTVSEGHDACRPEGVRWIEPQVGSSAPITVHPNVDGQRAIADQVGVVLGR
;
A
#
# COMPACT_ATOMS: atom_id res chain seq x y z
N VAL A 1 -15.94 28.78 -40.06
CA VAL A 1 -15.31 27.97 -41.09
C VAL A 1 -14.61 26.83 -40.39
N SER A 2 -15.24 25.64 -40.52
CA SER A 2 -14.83 24.38 -39.92
C SER A 2 -13.80 23.68 -40.79
N THR A 3 -12.64 23.31 -40.25
CA THR A 3 -11.71 22.41 -40.93
C THR A 3 -11.46 21.18 -40.05
N ARG A 4 -12.12 20.07 -40.44
CA ARG A 4 -11.86 18.72 -39.92
C ARG A 4 -10.59 18.19 -40.53
N ARG A 5 -9.64 17.71 -39.69
CA ARG A 5 -8.49 16.91 -40.14
C ARG A 5 -8.81 15.43 -39.95
N PRO A 6 -8.51 14.55 -40.92
CA PRO A 6 -8.77 13.12 -40.80
C PRO A 6 -7.61 12.41 -40.08
N TRP A 7 -7.95 11.49 -39.21
CA TRP A 7 -7.03 10.57 -38.53
C TRP A 7 -6.70 9.41 -39.48
N LEU A 8 -5.43 9.23 -39.74
CA LEU A 8 -4.89 8.07 -40.46
C LEU A 8 -4.68 6.92 -39.47
N LEU A 9 -5.47 5.85 -39.66
CA LEU A 9 -5.28 4.55 -39.01
C LEU A 9 -4.11 3.83 -39.70
N VAL A 10 -3.02 3.59 -38.99
CA VAL A 10 -1.96 2.66 -39.40
C VAL A 10 -2.24 1.30 -38.80
N VAL A 11 -2.65 0.36 -39.63
CA VAL A 11 -2.80 -1.06 -39.29
C VAL A 11 -1.44 -1.73 -39.52
N LEU A 12 -0.76 -2.18 -38.47
CA LEU A 12 0.42 -3.05 -38.59
C LEU A 12 -0.04 -4.51 -38.49
N ALA A 13 0.06 -5.23 -39.60
CA ALA A 13 -0.12 -6.68 -39.65
C ALA A 13 1.23 -7.35 -39.31
N THR A 14 1.27 -8.16 -38.24
CA THR A 14 2.40 -9.03 -37.92
C THR A 14 2.12 -10.45 -38.43
N LEU A 15 2.96 -10.93 -39.33
CA LEU A 15 3.00 -12.30 -39.84
C LEU A 15 3.50 -13.25 -38.76
N LEU A 16 2.75 -14.34 -38.55
CA LEU A 16 3.17 -15.55 -37.86
C LEU A 16 3.94 -16.46 -38.84
N LEU A 17 5.17 -16.80 -38.51
CA LEU A 17 5.90 -17.91 -39.12
C LEU A 17 5.96 -19.07 -38.16
N ALA A 18 5.23 -20.12 -38.52
CA ALA A 18 5.36 -21.45 -37.92
C ALA A 18 6.46 -22.22 -38.67
N THR A 19 7.43 -22.78 -37.93
CA THR A 19 8.30 -23.82 -38.43
C THR A 19 8.16 -25.05 -37.57
N ALA A 20 7.58 -26.09 -38.15
CA ALA A 20 7.60 -27.46 -37.67
C ALA A 20 8.85 -28.14 -38.25
N CYS A 21 9.55 -28.92 -37.44
CA CYS A 21 10.41 -30.00 -37.91
C CYS A 21 10.26 -31.20 -36.94
N SER A 22 9.75 -32.26 -37.55
CA SER A 22 9.70 -33.62 -37.05
C SER A 22 10.97 -34.37 -37.47
N ASP A 23 11.20 -35.49 -36.85
CA ASP A 23 11.89 -36.75 -37.19
C ASP A 23 12.95 -37.07 -36.12
N GLY A 24 12.99 -38.26 -35.53
CA GLY A 24 12.68 -39.60 -35.93
C GLY A 24 13.83 -40.49 -35.51
N GLY A 25 13.58 -41.62 -34.90
CA GLY A 25 14.56 -42.69 -34.99
C GLY A 25 15.05 -43.35 -33.67
N SER A 26 14.37 -44.43 -33.29
CA SER A 26 14.85 -45.78 -33.16
C SER A 26 15.66 -46.18 -31.94
N ASN A 27 15.05 -47.08 -31.14
CA ASN A 27 15.66 -48.11 -30.26
C ASN A 27 16.57 -49.08 -31.01
N PRO A 28 17.50 -49.83 -30.38
CA PRO A 28 17.07 -51.06 -29.71
C PRO A 28 17.85 -51.51 -28.44
N ALA A 29 17.11 -52.22 -27.57
CA ALA A 29 17.36 -53.43 -26.81
C ALA A 29 18.76 -53.81 -26.24
N GLY A 30 18.78 -54.14 -24.94
CA GLY A 30 19.80 -54.96 -24.29
C GLY A 30 19.35 -55.44 -22.92
N ARG A 31 19.10 -56.73 -22.81
CA ARG A 31 18.61 -57.56 -21.72
C ARG A 31 19.53 -57.66 -20.50
N SER A 32 18.89 -58.09 -19.41
CA SER A 32 19.18 -59.03 -18.31
C SER A 32 19.37 -58.30 -16.99
N GLY A 33 18.56 -58.45 -15.99
CA GLY A 33 18.12 -59.68 -15.31
C GLY A 33 18.73 -59.69 -13.92
N THR A 34 17.96 -59.57 -12.88
CA THR A 34 17.93 -60.45 -11.73
C THR A 34 17.01 -59.96 -10.62
N THR A 35 16.20 -60.84 -10.19
CA THR A 35 15.31 -60.98 -9.06
C THR A 35 15.85 -60.48 -7.71
N ALA A 36 15.03 -59.85 -6.89
CA ALA A 36 14.46 -60.34 -5.64
C ALA A 36 14.00 -59.21 -4.74
N SER A 37 12.89 -59.37 -4.28
CA SER A 37 12.32 -59.48 -2.95
C SER A 37 11.41 -58.33 -2.52
N ALA A 38 10.19 -58.75 -2.28
CA ALA A 38 9.11 -57.99 -1.68
C ALA A 38 9.47 -57.52 -0.26
N GLY A 39 9.18 -56.24 -0.02
CA GLY A 39 9.11 -55.67 1.30
C GLY A 39 7.95 -54.67 1.30
N THR A 40 6.76 -55.17 1.64
CA THR A 40 5.57 -54.37 1.85
C THR A 40 5.74 -53.58 3.14
N SER A 41 6.01 -52.28 3.04
CA SER A 41 5.81 -51.36 4.16
C SER A 41 4.83 -50.32 3.70
N ALA A 42 3.58 -50.50 4.12
CA ALA A 42 2.53 -49.46 4.04
C ALA A 42 2.96 -48.32 4.95
N GLY A 43 3.67 -47.34 4.40
CA GLY A 43 3.89 -46.07 5.00
C GLY A 43 2.63 -45.21 4.81
N THR A 44 1.84 -45.10 5.87
CA THR A 44 0.76 -44.12 5.98
C THR A 44 1.39 -42.76 5.79
N ALA A 45 1.22 -42.18 4.59
CA ALA A 45 1.52 -40.78 4.35
C ALA A 45 0.52 -39.94 5.14
N THR A 46 0.89 -39.62 6.36
CA THR A 46 0.25 -38.52 7.10
C THR A 46 0.57 -37.22 6.35
N THR A 47 -0.34 -36.77 5.53
CA THR A 47 -0.33 -35.42 5.01
C THR A 47 -0.52 -34.51 6.21
N GLY A 48 0.57 -34.23 6.92
CA GLY A 48 0.64 -33.16 7.90
C GLY A 48 0.44 -31.86 7.15
N SER A 49 -0.78 -31.31 7.21
CA SER A 49 -1.02 -29.91 6.94
C SER A 49 -0.07 -29.15 7.86
N THR A 50 1.02 -28.63 7.32
CA THR A 50 1.87 -27.68 8.01
C THR A 50 1.02 -26.45 8.28
N ARG A 51 0.43 -26.40 9.46
CA ARG A 51 -0.22 -25.21 10.01
C ARG A 51 0.88 -24.16 10.07
N THR A 52 0.92 -23.27 9.10
CA THR A 52 1.80 -22.09 9.16
C THR A 52 1.38 -21.31 10.40
N VAL A 53 2.28 -21.26 11.39
CA VAL A 53 2.05 -20.45 12.59
C VAL A 53 2.17 -19.01 12.13
N SER A 54 1.08 -18.25 12.17
CA SER A 54 1.11 -16.83 11.85
C SER A 54 2.08 -16.08 12.77
N ALA A 55 2.82 -15.11 12.22
CA ALA A 55 3.71 -14.28 13.03
C ALA A 55 2.90 -13.55 14.13
N ALA A 56 3.55 -13.30 15.27
CA ALA A 56 2.90 -12.59 16.36
C ALA A 56 2.58 -11.13 16.00
N TYR A 57 3.31 -10.55 15.05
CA TYR A 57 3.10 -9.21 14.51
C TYR A 57 2.90 -9.28 13.00
N ALA A 58 1.80 -8.71 12.50
CA ALA A 58 1.50 -8.55 11.08
C ALA A 58 1.35 -7.08 10.73
N ASN A 59 1.91 -6.68 9.57
CA ASN A 59 1.74 -5.35 9.00
C ASN A 59 1.02 -5.44 7.65
N LEU A 60 -0.13 -4.81 7.56
CA LEU A 60 -0.97 -4.73 6.38
C LEU A 60 -0.97 -3.29 5.84
N GLY A 61 -1.62 -3.09 4.70
CA GLY A 61 -1.92 -1.76 4.21
C GLY A 61 -1.29 -1.42 2.88
N ASP A 62 -1.24 -0.12 2.62
CA ASP A 62 -0.84 0.46 1.35
C ASP A 62 0.65 0.88 1.29
N SER A 63 0.98 1.78 0.38
CA SER A 63 2.34 2.29 0.16
C SER A 63 2.95 3.00 1.38
N TYR A 64 2.13 3.62 2.23
CA TYR A 64 2.60 4.25 3.47
C TYR A 64 3.00 3.19 4.50
N SER A 65 2.26 2.09 4.60
CA SER A 65 2.65 0.91 5.39
C SER A 65 3.90 0.23 4.81
N ALA A 66 3.95 0.06 3.50
CA ALA A 66 5.07 -0.58 2.82
C ALA A 66 6.38 0.24 2.91
N GLY A 67 6.29 1.54 3.18
CA GLY A 67 7.44 2.45 3.14
C GLY A 67 7.97 2.66 1.73
N THR A 68 7.03 2.73 0.77
CA THR A 68 7.34 2.88 -0.67
C THR A 68 8.25 4.08 -0.91
N GLY A 69 9.36 3.86 -1.63
CA GLY A 69 10.38 4.87 -1.88
C GLY A 69 11.55 4.86 -0.89
N VAL A 70 11.43 4.21 0.26
CA VAL A 70 12.52 4.07 1.24
C VAL A 70 13.36 2.82 0.93
N ARG A 71 14.66 2.93 0.98
CA ARG A 71 15.61 1.82 0.74
C ARG A 71 16.27 1.36 2.04
N PRO A 72 16.76 0.09 2.11
CA PRO A 72 16.63 -0.97 1.11
C PRO A 72 15.24 -1.60 1.10
N LEU A 73 14.89 -2.30 -0.01
CA LEU A 73 13.69 -3.12 -0.06
C LEU A 73 13.92 -4.45 0.65
N VAL A 74 12.83 -5.08 1.10
CA VAL A 74 12.84 -6.47 1.60
C VAL A 74 13.16 -7.40 0.43
N GLU A 75 14.19 -8.25 0.58
CA GLU A 75 14.79 -9.03 -0.51
C GLU A 75 13.80 -9.98 -1.18
N ASP A 76 13.03 -10.73 -0.41
CA ASP A 76 12.07 -11.72 -0.91
C ASP A 76 10.65 -11.19 -1.10
N SER A 77 10.47 -9.86 -1.03
CA SER A 77 9.18 -9.23 -1.23
C SER A 77 8.86 -9.08 -2.72
N PRO A 78 7.60 -9.28 -3.14
CA PRO A 78 7.17 -8.93 -4.49
C PRO A 78 7.56 -7.48 -4.82
N LEU A 79 8.31 -7.29 -5.91
CA LEU A 79 8.86 -5.96 -6.27
C LEU A 79 7.77 -4.89 -6.44
N GLN A 80 6.58 -5.30 -6.90
CA GLN A 80 5.43 -4.41 -7.06
C GLN A 80 4.97 -3.79 -5.73
N CYS A 81 5.14 -4.52 -4.62
CA CYS A 81 4.73 -4.05 -3.30
C CYS A 81 5.68 -2.99 -2.72
N GLN A 82 6.90 -2.85 -3.24
CA GLN A 82 7.85 -1.82 -2.81
C GLN A 82 8.08 -1.79 -1.28
N ARG A 83 8.02 -2.95 -0.61
CA ARG A 83 8.22 -3.03 0.85
C ARG A 83 9.64 -2.65 1.22
N SER A 84 9.77 -1.69 2.12
CA SER A 84 11.06 -1.28 2.67
C SER A 84 11.37 -2.05 3.94
N SER A 85 12.60 -2.54 4.09
CA SER A 85 13.09 -3.09 5.37
C SER A 85 13.32 -2.00 6.44
N SER A 86 13.07 -0.73 6.09
CA SER A 86 13.10 0.42 6.98
C SER A 86 11.72 1.10 7.11
N ASN A 87 10.62 0.43 6.72
CA ASN A 87 9.29 0.94 7.00
C ASN A 87 8.99 0.90 8.51
N PHE A 88 7.93 1.58 8.94
CA PHE A 88 7.61 1.73 10.35
C PHE A 88 7.43 0.39 11.08
N ALA A 89 6.87 -0.61 10.39
CA ALA A 89 6.62 -1.91 10.99
C ALA A 89 7.93 -2.68 11.22
N HIS A 90 8.88 -2.66 10.27
CA HIS A 90 10.21 -3.23 10.45
C HIS A 90 11.00 -2.51 11.55
N VAL A 91 10.92 -1.17 11.61
CA VAL A 91 11.54 -0.38 12.68
C VAL A 91 10.97 -0.78 14.05
N LEU A 92 9.66 -0.91 14.16
CA LEU A 92 8.99 -1.32 15.39
C LEU A 92 9.34 -2.77 15.78
N ALA A 93 9.31 -3.69 14.81
CA ALA A 93 9.64 -5.10 15.01
C ALA A 93 11.08 -5.26 15.54
N GLN A 94 12.03 -4.57 14.92
CA GLN A 94 13.44 -4.57 15.35
C GLN A 94 13.60 -4.06 16.79
N ARG A 95 12.98 -2.92 17.12
CA ARG A 95 13.07 -2.32 18.45
C ARG A 95 12.47 -3.18 19.57
N ARG A 96 11.48 -4.00 19.23
CA ARG A 96 10.74 -4.84 20.21
C ARG A 96 11.11 -6.33 20.16
N GLY A 97 12.00 -6.72 19.25
CA GLY A 97 12.40 -8.13 19.07
C GLY A 97 11.23 -9.00 18.60
N LEU A 98 10.35 -8.48 17.75
CA LEU A 98 9.17 -9.18 17.25
C LEU A 98 9.45 -9.82 15.88
N ALA A 99 8.96 -11.04 15.66
CA ALA A 99 8.85 -11.61 14.33
C ALA A 99 7.70 -10.92 13.58
N LEU A 100 8.00 -10.34 12.42
CA LEU A 100 7.07 -9.58 11.59
C LEU A 100 6.72 -10.37 10.32
N ASP A 101 5.42 -10.44 10.03
CA ASP A 101 4.90 -10.77 8.70
C ASP A 101 4.39 -9.48 8.05
N ASP A 102 5.17 -8.92 7.12
CA ASP A 102 4.82 -7.69 6.42
C ASP A 102 4.24 -8.00 5.06
N VAL A 103 2.94 -7.83 4.91
CA VAL A 103 2.20 -8.06 3.67
C VAL A 103 1.65 -6.78 3.04
N SER A 104 2.04 -5.60 3.57
CA SER A 104 1.69 -4.32 2.99
C SER A 104 2.16 -4.21 1.54
N CYS A 105 1.46 -3.45 0.70
CA CYS A 105 1.77 -3.39 -0.72
C CYS A 105 1.45 -2.02 -1.31
N ALA A 106 2.38 -1.47 -2.10
CA ALA A 106 2.19 -0.19 -2.77
C ALA A 106 0.91 -0.16 -3.60
N GLY A 107 0.11 0.89 -3.44
CA GLY A 107 -1.15 1.07 -4.17
C GLY A 107 -2.32 0.22 -3.66
N ALA A 108 -2.15 -0.55 -2.58
CA ALA A 108 -3.22 -1.38 -2.04
C ALA A 108 -4.43 -0.53 -1.62
N THR A 109 -5.60 -1.08 -1.88
CA THR A 109 -6.91 -0.63 -1.42
C THR A 109 -7.47 -1.60 -0.38
N THR A 110 -8.56 -1.27 0.28
CA THR A 110 -9.23 -2.21 1.19
C THR A 110 -9.68 -3.50 0.52
N SER A 111 -9.90 -3.51 -0.81
CA SER A 111 -10.26 -4.72 -1.57
C SER A 111 -9.13 -5.75 -1.61
N ASP A 112 -7.86 -5.31 -1.51
CA ASP A 112 -6.68 -6.17 -1.57
C ASP A 112 -6.44 -6.94 -0.26
N PHE A 113 -7.25 -6.65 0.75
CA PHE A 113 -7.34 -7.48 1.94
C PHE A 113 -8.01 -8.84 1.64
N PHE A 114 -8.94 -8.86 0.70
CA PHE A 114 -9.78 -10.01 0.35
C PHE A 114 -9.36 -10.73 -0.93
N ALA A 115 -8.59 -10.07 -1.80
CA ALA A 115 -8.18 -10.58 -3.10
C ALA A 115 -6.70 -10.28 -3.37
N ALA A 116 -6.08 -11.05 -4.25
CA ALA A 116 -4.72 -10.82 -4.71
C ALA A 116 -4.63 -9.50 -5.49
N GLN A 117 -3.78 -8.58 -5.05
CA GLN A 117 -3.54 -7.30 -5.75
C GLN A 117 -2.80 -7.52 -7.08
N TYR A 118 -1.85 -8.44 -7.08
CA TYR A 118 -1.03 -8.80 -8.24
C TYR A 118 -0.86 -10.32 -8.29
N PHE A 119 -0.46 -10.82 -9.46
CA PHE A 119 -0.07 -12.22 -9.58
C PHE A 119 1.08 -12.55 -8.60
N GLY A 120 0.90 -13.57 -7.79
CA GLY A 120 1.87 -13.98 -6.77
C GLY A 120 1.84 -13.15 -5.48
N VAL A 121 0.89 -12.22 -5.33
CA VAL A 121 0.65 -11.49 -4.08
C VAL A 121 -0.64 -11.98 -3.47
N ASN A 122 -0.57 -12.67 -2.35
CA ASN A 122 -1.76 -13.19 -1.66
C ASN A 122 -2.63 -12.04 -1.08
N PRO A 123 -3.93 -12.29 -0.85
CA PRO A 123 -4.75 -11.38 -0.06
C PRO A 123 -4.10 -11.07 1.28
N GLN A 124 -4.11 -9.80 1.69
CA GLN A 124 -3.40 -9.40 2.91
C GLN A 124 -3.93 -10.08 4.18
N LEU A 125 -5.22 -10.44 4.23
CA LEU A 125 -5.82 -11.18 5.35
C LEU A 125 -5.25 -12.59 5.54
N ASP A 126 -4.58 -13.17 4.54
CA ASP A 126 -4.00 -14.51 4.65
C ASP A 126 -2.78 -14.56 5.59
N ALA A 127 -2.17 -13.42 5.90
CA ALA A 127 -1.11 -13.28 6.90
C ALA A 127 -1.62 -13.41 8.35
N LEU A 128 -2.93 -13.29 8.55
CA LEU A 128 -3.54 -13.23 9.88
C LEU A 128 -4.01 -14.61 10.37
N GLY A 129 -3.97 -14.81 11.66
CA GLY A 129 -4.46 -16.02 12.30
C GLY A 129 -4.56 -15.91 13.82
N GLU A 130 -5.00 -16.99 14.47
CA GLU A 130 -5.14 -17.04 15.94
C GLU A 130 -3.82 -16.80 16.71
N GLY A 131 -2.68 -16.93 16.06
CA GLY A 131 -1.35 -16.64 16.61
C GLY A 131 -1.00 -15.15 16.61
N THR A 132 -1.64 -14.35 15.77
CA THR A 132 -1.39 -12.91 15.65
C THR A 132 -1.79 -12.17 16.92
N ARG A 133 -0.93 -11.28 17.39
CA ARG A 133 -1.13 -10.49 18.63
C ARG A 133 -1.13 -8.99 18.38
N ILE A 134 -0.44 -8.55 17.34
CA ILE A 134 -0.36 -7.15 16.93
C ILE A 134 -0.63 -7.11 15.43
N VAL A 135 -1.51 -6.21 15.03
CA VAL A 135 -1.72 -5.84 13.62
C VAL A 135 -1.55 -4.33 13.52
N THR A 136 -0.72 -3.87 12.59
CA THR A 136 -0.64 -2.47 12.19
C THR A 136 -1.02 -2.31 10.75
N LEU A 137 -1.66 -1.20 10.40
CA LEU A 137 -2.03 -0.91 9.02
C LEU A 137 -2.26 0.59 8.77
N MET A 138 -1.91 1.04 7.56
CA MET A 138 -2.36 2.29 6.96
C MET A 138 -3.06 1.92 5.65
N ILE A 139 -4.33 2.28 5.49
CA ILE A 139 -5.16 1.89 4.35
C ILE A 139 -6.33 2.87 4.16
N GLY A 140 -6.86 2.95 2.97
CA GLY A 140 -8.01 3.79 2.63
C GLY A 140 -7.67 4.98 1.74
N GLY A 141 -6.41 5.40 1.71
CA GLY A 141 -5.94 6.50 0.86
C GLY A 141 -6.10 6.24 -0.64
N ASN A 142 -6.05 4.98 -1.07
CA ASN A 142 -6.22 4.59 -2.46
C ASN A 142 -7.65 4.20 -2.82
N ASP A 143 -8.53 3.99 -1.83
CA ASP A 143 -9.93 3.65 -2.10
C ASP A 143 -10.61 4.82 -2.83
N GLY A 144 -11.21 4.51 -4.01
CA GLY A 144 -11.82 5.51 -4.86
C GLY A 144 -10.84 6.55 -5.43
N ASP A 145 -9.54 6.21 -5.48
CA ASP A 145 -8.47 7.06 -6.02
C ASP A 145 -8.38 8.43 -5.32
N ILE A 146 -8.47 8.42 -3.98
CA ILE A 146 -8.49 9.68 -3.20
C ILE A 146 -7.12 10.36 -3.19
N PHE A 147 -6.03 9.64 -2.90
CA PHE A 147 -4.71 10.29 -2.82
C PHE A 147 -4.12 10.63 -4.18
N SER A 148 -3.85 9.60 -4.99
CA SER A 148 -3.16 9.78 -6.27
C SER A 148 -3.99 10.61 -7.23
N GLY A 149 -5.29 10.32 -7.33
CA GLY A 149 -6.21 11.05 -8.20
C GLY A 149 -6.34 12.51 -7.79
N THR A 150 -6.57 12.81 -6.52
CA THR A 150 -6.70 14.21 -6.08
C THR A 150 -5.42 15.01 -6.30
N ILE A 151 -4.25 14.46 -5.97
CA ILE A 151 -2.97 15.17 -6.17
C ILE A 151 -2.71 15.39 -7.66
N ALA A 152 -3.02 14.41 -8.52
CA ALA A 152 -2.88 14.54 -9.97
C ALA A 152 -3.86 15.56 -10.56
N ASP A 153 -5.15 15.41 -10.23
CA ASP A 153 -6.23 16.28 -10.71
C ASP A 153 -6.02 17.75 -10.31
N CYS A 154 -5.67 17.99 -9.05
CA CYS A 154 -5.40 19.33 -8.56
C CYS A 154 -4.10 19.90 -9.12
N GLY A 155 -3.09 19.05 -9.34
CA GLY A 155 -1.82 19.44 -9.96
C GLY A 155 -1.96 19.86 -11.41
N GLU A 156 -2.87 19.22 -12.15
CA GLU A 156 -3.18 19.60 -13.55
C GLU A 156 -3.75 21.02 -13.62
N VAL A 157 -4.79 21.31 -12.82
CA VAL A 157 -5.47 22.61 -12.87
C VAL A 157 -4.68 23.73 -12.19
N ALA A 158 -3.78 23.42 -11.26
CA ALA A 158 -2.93 24.40 -10.58
C ALA A 158 -1.96 25.10 -11.55
N ALA A 159 -1.62 24.48 -12.68
CA ALA A 159 -0.75 25.08 -13.69
C ALA A 159 -1.38 26.32 -14.37
N ASP A 160 -2.71 26.33 -14.50
CA ASP A 160 -3.44 27.42 -15.14
C ASP A 160 -3.67 28.62 -14.19
N ASP A 161 -3.81 28.34 -12.89
CA ASP A 161 -4.00 29.38 -11.86
C ASP A 161 -3.28 28.97 -10.55
N PRO A 162 -1.96 29.14 -10.44
CA PRO A 162 -1.20 28.69 -9.29
C PRO A 162 -1.46 29.49 -8.00
N ASN A 163 -2.07 30.67 -8.09
CA ASN A 163 -2.37 31.53 -6.95
C ASN A 163 -3.84 31.46 -6.49
N GLY A 164 -4.73 30.97 -7.35
CA GLY A 164 -6.15 30.81 -7.06
C GLY A 164 -6.50 29.49 -6.39
N ALA A 165 -7.75 29.07 -6.58
CA ALA A 165 -8.29 27.80 -6.06
C ALA A 165 -8.99 26.98 -7.17
N PRO A 166 -8.29 26.66 -8.28
CA PRO A 166 -8.90 26.03 -9.45
C PRO A 166 -9.39 24.61 -9.16
N CYS A 167 -8.73 23.86 -8.26
CA CYS A 167 -9.14 22.53 -7.89
C CYS A 167 -10.46 22.54 -7.12
N ARG A 168 -10.57 23.36 -6.10
CA ARG A 168 -11.82 23.54 -5.35
C ARG A 168 -12.96 24.00 -6.25
N ALA A 169 -12.66 24.96 -7.16
CA ALA A 169 -13.66 25.46 -8.10
C ALA A 169 -14.19 24.37 -9.04
N ARG A 170 -13.30 23.44 -9.49
CA ARG A 170 -13.65 22.37 -10.43
C ARG A 170 -14.34 21.18 -9.74
N TYR A 171 -13.86 20.75 -8.59
CA TYR A 171 -14.26 19.48 -7.97
C TYR A 171 -15.21 19.65 -6.76
N GLY A 172 -15.25 20.83 -6.12
CA GLY A 172 -16.13 21.11 -4.97
C GLY A 172 -16.01 20.02 -3.91
N ASP A 173 -17.13 19.45 -3.47
CA ASP A 173 -17.16 18.40 -2.44
C ASP A 173 -17.04 16.98 -3.00
N SER A 174 -16.70 16.80 -4.28
CA SER A 174 -16.73 15.48 -4.92
C SER A 174 -15.76 14.48 -4.28
N PHE A 175 -14.58 14.92 -3.84
CA PHE A 175 -13.61 14.09 -3.16
C PHE A 175 -14.08 13.66 -1.76
N VAL A 176 -14.63 14.59 -0.98
CA VAL A 176 -15.19 14.31 0.35
C VAL A 176 -16.34 13.31 0.24
N ARG A 177 -17.27 13.52 -0.70
CA ARG A 177 -18.37 12.56 -0.94
C ARG A 177 -17.85 11.17 -1.32
N ARG A 178 -16.73 11.08 -2.04
CA ARG A 178 -16.11 9.80 -2.42
C ARG A 178 -15.53 9.08 -1.20
N VAL A 179 -14.89 9.81 -0.28
CA VAL A 179 -14.42 9.26 0.99
C VAL A 179 -15.58 8.68 1.80
N GLU A 180 -16.65 9.45 1.96
CA GLU A 180 -17.81 9.03 2.76
C GLU A 180 -18.57 7.84 2.13
N ALA A 181 -18.76 7.84 0.82
CA ALA A 181 -19.54 6.83 0.13
C ALA A 181 -18.80 5.52 -0.11
N ASN A 182 -17.48 5.56 -0.32
CA ASN A 182 -16.70 4.42 -0.74
C ASN A 182 -15.72 3.96 0.34
N THR A 183 -14.88 4.90 0.85
CA THR A 183 -13.77 4.54 1.74
C THR A 183 -14.28 4.11 3.12
N TYR A 184 -15.25 4.83 3.70
CA TYR A 184 -15.75 4.50 5.04
C TYR A 184 -16.33 3.08 5.16
N PRO A 185 -17.32 2.68 4.36
CA PRO A 185 -17.89 1.33 4.47
C PRO A 185 -16.88 0.22 4.13
N ALA A 186 -15.94 0.52 3.23
CA ALA A 186 -14.89 -0.42 2.85
C ALA A 186 -13.89 -0.64 3.99
N LEU A 187 -13.50 0.43 4.70
CA LEU A 187 -12.66 0.36 5.91
C LEU A 187 -13.33 -0.45 7.02
N VAL A 188 -14.60 -0.17 7.32
CA VAL A 188 -15.35 -0.92 8.35
C VAL A 188 -15.37 -2.40 8.03
N LYS A 189 -15.65 -2.76 6.77
CA LYS A 189 -15.64 -4.16 6.31
C LYS A 189 -14.26 -4.80 6.46
N ALA A 190 -13.19 -4.09 6.06
CA ALA A 190 -11.82 -4.59 6.14
C ALA A 190 -11.38 -4.81 7.59
N LEU A 191 -11.68 -3.87 8.48
CA LEU A 191 -11.30 -3.95 9.90
C LEU A 191 -12.06 -5.04 10.65
N HIS A 192 -13.34 -5.27 10.36
CA HIS A 192 -14.06 -6.43 10.88
C HIS A 192 -13.40 -7.74 10.44
N ALA A 193 -13.03 -7.85 9.16
CA ALA A 193 -12.35 -9.05 8.68
C ALA A 193 -10.96 -9.27 9.33
N VAL A 194 -10.24 -8.19 9.64
CA VAL A 194 -8.98 -8.27 10.42
C VAL A 194 -9.25 -8.81 11.82
N ALA A 195 -10.27 -8.29 12.51
CA ALA A 195 -10.66 -8.77 13.84
C ALA A 195 -11.09 -10.24 13.85
N ASP A 196 -11.86 -10.67 12.83
CA ASP A 196 -12.31 -12.05 12.67
C ASP A 196 -11.13 -13.02 12.44
N ARG A 197 -10.13 -12.62 11.62
CA ARG A 197 -8.96 -13.43 11.32
C ARG A 197 -7.94 -13.47 12.46
N ALA A 198 -7.83 -12.39 13.23
CA ALA A 198 -6.89 -12.24 14.34
C ALA A 198 -7.60 -11.83 15.64
N PRO A 199 -8.50 -12.68 16.21
CA PRO A 199 -9.39 -12.30 17.32
C PRO A 199 -8.68 -11.98 18.64
N LYS A 200 -7.37 -12.29 18.72
CA LYS A 200 -6.54 -12.03 19.90
C LYS A 200 -5.56 -10.88 19.68
N ALA A 201 -5.62 -10.25 18.50
CA ALA A 201 -4.70 -9.18 18.15
C ALA A 201 -5.18 -7.83 18.65
N ARG A 202 -4.23 -7.01 19.07
CA ARG A 202 -4.44 -5.57 19.17
C ARG A 202 -4.25 -4.98 17.77
N VAL A 203 -5.32 -4.45 17.20
CA VAL A 203 -5.34 -3.85 15.86
C VAL A 203 -5.12 -2.34 15.98
N LEU A 204 -4.07 -1.82 15.32
CA LEU A 204 -3.73 -0.40 15.28
C LEU A 204 -3.86 0.10 13.85
N VAL A 205 -4.80 1.02 13.64
CA VAL A 205 -5.01 1.69 12.36
C VAL A 205 -4.35 3.05 12.43
N VAL A 206 -3.35 3.28 11.59
CA VAL A 206 -2.53 4.49 11.62
C VAL A 206 -3.07 5.51 10.63
N GLY A 207 -3.30 6.74 11.08
CA GLY A 207 -3.67 7.88 10.24
C GLY A 207 -2.49 8.35 9.40
N TYR A 208 -2.79 9.05 8.32
CA TYR A 208 -1.78 9.56 7.39
C TYR A 208 -1.16 10.86 7.93
N PRO A 209 0.18 10.96 8.00
CA PRO A 209 0.86 12.21 8.34
C PRO A 209 0.58 13.28 7.27
N TRP A 210 0.59 14.55 7.69
CA TRP A 210 0.24 15.66 6.81
C TRP A 210 1.13 15.74 5.56
N ILE A 211 0.50 15.81 4.39
CA ILE A 211 1.19 16.01 3.11
C ILE A 211 1.46 17.51 2.87
N LEU A 212 0.52 18.37 3.24
CA LEU A 212 0.58 19.81 3.03
C LEU A 212 0.52 20.58 4.36
N PRO A 213 1.07 21.79 4.41
CA PRO A 213 0.87 22.71 5.55
C PRO A 213 -0.59 23.15 5.65
N PRO A 214 -1.01 23.76 6.78
CA PRO A 214 -2.41 24.13 6.97
C PRO A 214 -2.92 25.20 6.00
N THR A 215 -2.10 26.14 5.58
CA THR A 215 -2.54 27.31 4.80
C THR A 215 -1.63 27.69 3.65
N THR A 216 -0.32 27.76 3.87
CA THR A 216 0.63 28.32 2.88
C THR A 216 1.40 27.19 2.21
N GLY A 217 1.06 26.89 0.97
CA GLY A 217 1.71 25.87 0.14
C GLY A 217 3.09 26.30 -0.39
N CYS A 218 3.65 25.47 -1.24
CA CYS A 218 4.99 25.63 -1.79
C CYS A 218 5.05 25.36 -3.31
N TYR A 219 4.05 25.87 -4.05
CA TYR A 219 4.10 25.79 -5.52
C TYR A 219 5.40 26.40 -6.06
N PRO A 220 6.09 25.78 -7.03
CA PRO A 220 5.77 24.54 -7.74
C PRO A 220 6.31 23.25 -7.08
N THR A 221 6.92 23.30 -5.89
CA THR A 221 7.49 22.15 -5.19
C THR A 221 6.42 21.08 -4.93
N MET A 222 5.28 21.50 -4.42
CA MET A 222 4.02 20.75 -4.49
C MET A 222 3.12 21.47 -5.52
N ARG A 223 2.65 20.72 -6.52
CA ARG A 223 1.82 21.28 -7.60
C ARG A 223 0.37 21.44 -7.16
N ILE A 224 0.16 22.17 -6.08
CA ILE A 224 -1.15 22.54 -5.54
C ILE A 224 -1.19 24.04 -5.51
N ALA A 225 -2.23 24.64 -6.12
CA ALA A 225 -2.41 26.09 -6.15
C ALA A 225 -2.57 26.63 -4.72
N ALA A 226 -2.11 27.87 -4.51
CA ALA A 226 -2.06 28.49 -3.17
C ALA A 226 -3.41 28.49 -2.46
N GLY A 227 -4.49 28.79 -3.17
CA GLY A 227 -5.86 28.81 -2.63
C GLY A 227 -6.46 27.40 -2.42
N ASP A 228 -5.85 26.34 -2.97
CA ASP A 228 -6.31 24.95 -2.82
C ASP A 228 -5.63 24.21 -1.65
N VAL A 229 -4.60 24.79 -1.03
CA VAL A 229 -3.84 24.12 0.04
C VAL A 229 -4.74 23.71 1.20
N ALA A 230 -5.54 24.63 1.72
CA ALA A 230 -6.48 24.32 2.80
C ALA A 230 -7.53 23.28 2.37
N TYR A 231 -8.03 23.37 1.14
CA TYR A 231 -9.00 22.44 0.59
C TYR A 231 -8.47 21.00 0.56
N ILE A 232 -7.23 20.79 0.13
CA ILE A 232 -6.58 19.44 0.12
C ILE A 232 -6.25 19.00 1.53
N ARG A 233 -5.84 19.93 2.40
CA ARG A 233 -5.59 19.64 3.82
C ARG A 233 -6.86 19.18 4.53
N ASP A 234 -8.01 19.83 4.28
CA ASP A 234 -9.31 19.46 4.83
C ASP A 234 -9.78 18.09 4.31
N LEU A 235 -9.51 17.79 3.04
CA LEU A 235 -9.78 16.44 2.50
C LEU A 235 -8.96 15.36 3.23
N GLN A 236 -7.69 15.60 3.48
CA GLN A 236 -6.85 14.67 4.24
C GLN A 236 -7.32 14.54 5.69
N ALA A 237 -7.78 15.63 6.32
CA ALA A 237 -8.41 15.59 7.64
C ALA A 237 -9.65 14.70 7.62
N THR A 238 -10.54 14.87 6.64
CA THR A 238 -11.73 14.02 6.44
C THR A 238 -11.37 12.55 6.30
N LEU A 239 -10.32 12.22 5.55
CA LEU A 239 -9.85 10.84 5.41
C LEU A 239 -9.37 10.28 6.77
N ASN A 240 -8.55 11.03 7.52
CA ASN A 240 -8.06 10.60 8.82
C ASN A 240 -9.21 10.43 9.84
N GLU A 241 -10.18 11.33 9.85
CA GLU A 241 -11.39 11.21 10.66
C GLU A 241 -12.23 9.97 10.28
N THR A 242 -12.31 9.69 8.98
CA THR A 242 -12.99 8.49 8.47
C THR A 242 -12.30 7.21 8.94
N VAL A 243 -10.97 7.17 8.90
CA VAL A 243 -10.16 6.06 9.44
C VAL A 243 -10.39 5.92 10.95
N ALA A 244 -10.38 7.02 11.70
CA ALA A 244 -10.62 7.02 13.15
C ALA A 244 -12.03 6.53 13.53
N ARG A 245 -13.05 6.94 12.78
CA ARG A 245 -14.45 6.48 12.94
C ARG A 245 -14.56 4.97 12.69
N ALA A 246 -13.98 4.48 11.58
CA ALA A 246 -13.97 3.06 11.27
C ALA A 246 -13.24 2.24 12.32
N ALA A 247 -12.11 2.72 12.83
CA ALA A 247 -11.38 2.09 13.93
C ALA A 247 -12.24 2.00 15.19
N THR A 248 -12.92 3.09 15.55
CA THR A 248 -13.81 3.14 16.73
C THR A 248 -14.97 2.15 16.61
N GLU A 249 -15.62 2.11 15.44
CA GLU A 249 -16.77 1.22 15.18
C GLU A 249 -16.38 -0.25 15.28
N THR A 250 -15.18 -0.61 14.86
CA THR A 250 -14.70 -2.00 14.80
C THR A 250 -13.89 -2.43 16.03
N GLY A 251 -13.72 -1.56 17.02
CA GLY A 251 -12.91 -1.83 18.21
C GLY A 251 -11.40 -1.81 18.00
N ALA A 252 -10.93 -1.33 16.83
CA ALA A 252 -9.52 -1.10 16.57
C ALA A 252 -9.04 0.19 17.28
N THR A 253 -7.73 0.32 17.47
CA THR A 253 -7.12 1.52 18.06
C THR A 253 -6.63 2.43 16.94
N PHE A 254 -7.13 3.66 16.87
CA PHE A 254 -6.61 4.67 15.95
C PHE A 254 -5.29 5.25 16.49
N VAL A 255 -4.28 5.33 15.63
CA VAL A 255 -3.01 5.99 15.90
C VAL A 255 -2.99 7.32 15.16
N ASP A 256 -3.23 8.40 15.87
CA ASP A 256 -3.28 9.73 15.30
C ASP A 256 -1.87 10.24 14.95
N MET A 257 -1.67 10.57 13.68
CA MET A 257 -0.45 11.20 13.18
C MET A 257 -0.56 12.71 13.02
N SER A 258 -1.75 13.31 13.14
CA SER A 258 -2.00 14.70 12.82
C SER A 258 -1.16 15.67 13.66
N THR A 259 -1.16 15.48 14.98
CA THR A 259 -0.42 16.37 15.90
C THR A 259 1.10 16.23 15.72
N VAL A 260 1.60 14.99 15.61
CA VAL A 260 3.04 14.75 15.57
C VAL A 260 3.68 15.08 14.22
N SER A 261 2.89 15.08 13.14
CA SER A 261 3.39 15.42 11.80
C SER A 261 3.24 16.90 11.43
N GLU A 262 2.68 17.73 12.33
CA GLU A 262 2.58 19.16 12.09
C GLU A 262 3.95 19.80 11.95
N GLY A 263 4.15 20.53 10.85
CA GLY A 263 5.45 21.13 10.52
C GLY A 263 6.47 20.20 9.87
N HIS A 264 6.04 18.96 9.47
CA HIS A 264 6.87 17.99 8.76
C HIS A 264 6.32 17.62 7.38
N ASP A 265 5.47 18.48 6.82
CA ASP A 265 4.85 18.33 5.51
C ASP A 265 5.86 18.44 4.35
N ALA A 266 5.40 18.15 3.12
CA ALA A 266 6.22 18.14 1.91
C ALA A 266 6.78 19.53 1.51
N CYS A 267 6.29 20.61 2.10
CA CYS A 267 6.79 21.97 1.86
C CYS A 267 7.99 22.34 2.75
N ARG A 268 8.37 21.48 3.67
CA ARG A 268 9.53 21.73 4.55
C ARG A 268 10.83 21.34 3.87
N PRO A 269 11.95 21.96 4.29
CA PRO A 269 13.26 21.59 3.76
C PRO A 269 13.64 20.15 4.11
N GLU A 270 14.57 19.61 3.34
CA GLU A 270 15.17 18.29 3.61
C GLU A 270 15.76 18.26 5.05
N GLY A 271 15.61 17.12 5.73
CA GLY A 271 15.96 16.96 7.14
C GLY A 271 14.89 17.44 8.13
N VAL A 272 13.86 18.18 7.66
CA VAL A 272 12.69 18.57 8.47
C VAL A 272 11.44 17.86 7.97
N ARG A 273 11.26 17.76 6.65
CA ARG A 273 10.11 17.10 6.04
C ARG A 273 10.13 15.60 6.29
N TRP A 274 8.96 15.05 6.54
CA TRP A 274 8.73 13.60 6.58
C TRP A 274 8.10 13.08 5.29
N ILE A 275 7.47 13.96 4.51
CA ILE A 275 6.86 13.64 3.22
C ILE A 275 7.71 14.23 2.09
N GLU A 276 8.03 13.41 1.12
CA GLU A 276 8.79 13.85 -0.05
C GLU A 276 7.93 14.67 -1.01
N PRO A 277 8.41 15.82 -1.50
CA PRO A 277 7.65 16.67 -2.41
C PRO A 277 7.62 16.10 -3.84
N GLN A 278 6.74 16.66 -4.69
CA GLN A 278 6.66 16.32 -6.10
C GLN A 278 7.89 16.79 -6.91
N VAL A 279 8.49 17.91 -6.52
CA VAL A 279 9.71 18.46 -7.16
C VAL A 279 10.78 18.63 -6.10
N GLY A 280 12.00 18.17 -6.39
CA GLY A 280 13.12 18.24 -5.43
C GLY A 280 13.04 17.16 -4.34
N SER A 281 12.38 16.03 -4.63
CA SER A 281 12.40 14.85 -3.77
C SER A 281 13.80 14.25 -3.70
N SER A 282 14.22 13.82 -2.52
CA SER A 282 15.43 13.02 -2.30
C SER A 282 15.19 11.50 -2.41
N ALA A 283 13.93 11.09 -2.52
CA ALA A 283 13.52 9.70 -2.72
C ALA A 283 12.94 9.47 -4.13
N PRO A 284 12.96 8.23 -4.63
CA PRO A 284 12.44 7.91 -5.97
C PRO A 284 10.92 8.03 -6.10
N ILE A 285 10.19 7.99 -4.99
CA ILE A 285 8.74 8.10 -4.95
C ILE A 285 8.34 9.35 -4.17
N THR A 286 7.59 10.21 -4.83
CA THR A 286 7.12 11.50 -4.28
C THR A 286 5.82 11.34 -3.49
N VAL A 287 5.49 12.32 -2.65
CA VAL A 287 4.27 12.38 -1.84
C VAL A 287 4.12 11.18 -0.89
N HIS A 288 5.25 10.59 -0.49
CA HIS A 288 5.33 9.46 0.44
C HIS A 288 6.25 9.77 1.61
N PRO A 289 6.05 9.11 2.76
CA PRO A 289 6.94 9.26 3.90
C PRO A 289 8.37 8.80 3.56
N ASN A 290 9.34 9.64 3.85
CA ASN A 290 10.75 9.28 3.80
C ASN A 290 11.17 8.46 5.04
N VAL A 291 12.47 8.18 5.19
CA VAL A 291 12.97 7.38 6.31
C VAL A 291 12.67 8.00 7.68
N ASP A 292 12.66 9.32 7.79
CA ASP A 292 12.36 10.01 9.05
C ASP A 292 10.86 9.99 9.33
N GLY A 293 10.02 10.10 8.29
CA GLY A 293 8.58 9.89 8.39
C GLY A 293 8.23 8.46 8.84
N GLN A 294 8.90 7.45 8.28
CA GLN A 294 8.70 6.06 8.70
C GLN A 294 9.12 5.82 10.16
N ARG A 295 10.21 6.44 10.62
CA ARG A 295 10.63 6.38 12.03
C ARG A 295 9.63 7.07 12.95
N ALA A 296 9.12 8.23 12.56
CA ALA A 296 8.13 8.97 13.33
C ALA A 296 6.81 8.18 13.46
N ILE A 297 6.35 7.51 12.39
CA ILE A 297 5.20 6.60 12.46
C ILE A 297 5.49 5.45 13.45
N ALA A 298 6.68 4.82 13.38
CA ALA A 298 7.06 3.77 14.31
C ALA A 298 7.08 4.25 15.78
N ASP A 299 7.56 5.47 16.02
CA ASP A 299 7.57 6.08 17.35
C ASP A 299 6.16 6.27 17.90
N GLN A 300 5.26 6.83 17.08
CA GLN A 300 3.87 7.07 17.48
C GLN A 300 3.10 5.76 17.71
N VAL A 301 3.26 4.75 16.84
CA VAL A 301 2.72 3.40 17.05
C VAL A 301 3.29 2.81 18.34
N GLY A 302 4.59 2.98 18.60
CA GLY A 302 5.26 2.54 19.80
C GLY A 302 4.68 3.15 21.08
N VAL A 303 4.36 4.45 21.06
CA VAL A 303 3.70 5.18 22.17
C VAL A 303 2.32 4.57 22.44
N VAL A 304 1.51 4.36 21.42
CA VAL A 304 0.15 3.81 21.55
C VAL A 304 0.17 2.36 22.02
N LEU A 305 1.11 1.55 21.55
CA LEU A 305 1.28 0.16 22.05
C LEU A 305 1.69 0.08 23.52
N GLY A 306 2.22 1.16 24.05
CA GLY A 306 2.85 1.19 25.39
C GLY A 306 4.34 0.85 25.31
N ARG A 307 5.09 1.46 26.20
CA ARG A 307 6.54 1.20 26.32
C ARG A 307 6.84 -0.13 26.96
#